data_59611a50e22ebdde671e0804939a5bed
#
_entry.id   59611a50e22ebdde671e0804939a5bed
#
_cell.length_a   1.000
_cell.length_b   1.000
_cell.length_c   1.000
_cell.angle_alpha   90.00
_cell.angle_beta   90.00
_cell.angle_gamma   90.00
#
_symmetry.space_group_name_H-M   'P 1'
#
loop_
_entity.id
_entity.type
_entity.pdbx_description
1 polymer ?
#
loop_
_entity_poly.entity_id
_entity_poly.type
_entity_poly.pdbx_seq_one_letter_code
_entity_poly.pdbx_strand_id
1 'polypeptide(L)'
;MHIPLIVVFSSSDGLSVSLADMRGITSWGAYLPYRRLDRTQISAFIGQGGGRGTRTVASFDEDTTTMGVEASRLALRGSETAPEAVLFSTVMPAYADKTNATTIHAALRLPGSVPAFDMGSSVRSAAGALRLGLLSTGSRLIVTSDQRTGLAGSADEAAGGDAAAALLLGDGDSVVAEYLGGASATDEFVDRWRQPGEIRSKVWDDKFSEVTYVALGRSAYADALASAGINADAVDAVAVAAPTARIGSALASKLGAAKVVADLTDVVGATGAAQPSVLLINALENAEPGQTIALVVLGDGAEAFIFRTTPALASYRPAKPIAEQLEGGAPLAYGRFLSWRGMINVEPPRRPEPARPSGTAAARSKDWKFGFVGSRDTVDGMVFMPPSRVSFDGTRTDQMEPAPMADVKGTIATFTVDRLAYSPSPPIVFAVVDFDGGGRLPIELTDTDADEVQIGGRVEMTFRRLFTADGIHNYFWKGKLIRG
;
A
#
# COMPACT_ATOMS: atom_id res chain seq x y z
N MET A 1 -5.47 48.34 -32.67
CA MET A 1 -5.71 47.36 -33.73
C MET A 1 -4.44 46.56 -33.88
N HIS A 2 -4.29 45.44 -33.11
CA HIS A 2 -3.14 44.56 -33.14
C HIS A 2 -3.59 43.23 -33.72
N ILE A 3 -3.05 42.88 -34.85
CA ILE A 3 -3.25 41.62 -35.57
C ILE A 3 -2.22 40.61 -34.97
N PRO A 4 -2.61 39.45 -34.45
CA PRO A 4 -1.64 38.46 -34.05
C PRO A 4 -1.08 37.74 -35.29
N LEU A 5 0.23 37.64 -35.33
CA LEU A 5 0.99 36.88 -36.32
C LEU A 5 0.73 35.39 -36.11
N ILE A 6 0.06 34.74 -37.06
CA ILE A 6 -0.05 33.27 -37.11
C ILE A 6 1.24 32.78 -37.74
N VAL A 7 2.09 32.14 -36.93
CA VAL A 7 3.24 31.36 -37.43
C VAL A 7 2.74 29.96 -37.73
N VAL A 8 2.68 29.59 -39.00
CA VAL A 8 2.43 28.21 -39.47
C VAL A 8 3.76 27.49 -39.47
N PHE A 9 3.94 26.53 -38.53
CA PHE A 9 5.04 25.59 -38.58
C PHE A 9 4.70 24.46 -39.56
N SER A 10 5.51 24.31 -40.59
CA SER A 10 5.53 23.18 -41.51
C SER A 10 6.09 21.96 -40.78
N SER A 11 5.30 20.91 -40.64
CA SER A 11 5.69 19.64 -40.04
C SER A 11 6.45 18.74 -41.05
N SER A 12 7.73 18.57 -40.84
CA SER A 12 8.49 17.44 -41.40
C SER A 12 9.72 17.11 -40.56
N ASP A 13 9.59 17.04 -39.25
CA ASP A 13 10.61 16.40 -38.41
C ASP A 13 9.91 15.38 -37.52
N GLY A 14 10.32 14.12 -37.64
CA GLY A 14 9.86 13.05 -36.74
C GLY A 14 10.16 13.48 -35.31
N LEU A 15 9.13 13.59 -34.49
CA LEU A 15 9.22 13.85 -33.06
C LEU A 15 10.04 12.72 -32.43
N SER A 16 11.34 12.89 -32.33
CA SER A 16 12.11 12.18 -31.31
C SER A 16 11.69 12.79 -29.97
N VAL A 17 10.79 12.13 -29.25
CA VAL A 17 10.53 12.46 -27.85
C VAL A 17 11.89 12.36 -27.15
N SER A 18 12.36 13.49 -26.62
CA SER A 18 13.59 13.49 -25.82
C SER A 18 13.36 12.60 -24.61
N LEU A 19 14.29 11.71 -24.28
CA LEU A 19 14.24 10.91 -23.06
C LEU A 19 14.02 11.77 -21.82
N ALA A 20 14.43 13.04 -21.85
CA ALA A 20 14.21 14.02 -20.78
C ALA A 20 12.73 14.39 -20.55
N ASP A 21 11.83 14.14 -21.53
CA ASP A 21 10.41 14.48 -21.45
C ASP A 21 9.54 13.26 -21.07
N MET A 22 10.14 12.07 -20.92
CA MET A 22 9.41 10.84 -20.59
C MET A 22 8.89 10.90 -19.16
N ARG A 23 7.56 10.83 -18.97
CA ARG A 23 6.87 10.78 -17.69
C ARG A 23 6.31 9.38 -17.43
N GLY A 24 6.46 8.84 -16.21
CA GLY A 24 5.89 7.53 -15.91
C GLY A 24 6.22 7.00 -14.53
N ILE A 25 6.14 5.68 -14.40
CA ILE A 25 6.46 4.96 -13.17
C ILE A 25 7.96 4.64 -13.17
N THR A 26 8.65 5.00 -12.09
CA THR A 26 10.09 4.73 -11.91
C THR A 26 10.33 3.56 -10.95
N SER A 27 9.44 3.35 -9.99
CA SER A 27 9.50 2.19 -9.09
C SER A 27 8.14 1.93 -8.44
N TRP A 28 8.00 0.76 -7.83
CA TRP A 28 6.77 0.36 -7.15
C TRP A 28 7.01 -0.58 -5.98
N GLY A 29 5.99 -0.69 -5.11
CA GLY A 29 5.91 -1.70 -4.07
C GLY A 29 4.46 -2.08 -3.82
N ALA A 30 4.16 -3.36 -3.85
CA ALA A 30 2.91 -3.91 -3.35
C ALA A 30 3.15 -4.52 -1.97
N TYR A 31 2.21 -4.35 -1.07
CA TYR A 31 2.21 -4.97 0.24
C TYR A 31 0.95 -5.79 0.43
N LEU A 32 1.11 -7.10 0.55
CA LEU A 32 0.06 -8.04 0.90
C LEU A 32 0.28 -8.45 2.36
N PRO A 33 -0.69 -8.20 3.28
CA PRO A 33 -0.62 -8.64 4.66
C PRO A 33 -0.29 -10.12 4.79
N TYR A 34 0.37 -10.50 5.88
CA TYR A 34 0.85 -11.86 6.07
C TYR A 34 -0.26 -12.91 6.25
N ARG A 35 -1.40 -12.52 6.85
CA ARG A 35 -2.46 -13.48 7.17
C ARG A 35 -3.37 -13.77 5.98
N ARG A 36 -3.81 -15.03 5.89
CA ARG A 36 -4.71 -15.54 4.85
C ARG A 36 -5.94 -16.17 5.50
N LEU A 37 -7.12 -15.69 5.14
CA LEU A 37 -8.39 -16.31 5.51
C LEU A 37 -8.88 -17.18 4.35
N ASP A 38 -9.03 -18.49 4.60
CA ASP A 38 -9.74 -19.39 3.70
C ASP A 38 -11.25 -19.07 3.79
N ARG A 39 -11.85 -18.71 2.67
CA ARG A 39 -13.26 -18.31 2.59
C ARG A 39 -14.24 -19.41 2.95
N THR A 40 -13.86 -20.69 2.84
CA THR A 40 -14.69 -21.81 3.27
C THR A 40 -14.95 -21.81 4.78
N GLN A 41 -14.06 -21.21 5.57
CA GLN A 41 -14.27 -21.07 7.01
C GLN A 41 -15.45 -20.15 7.35
N ILE A 42 -15.82 -19.20 6.48
CA ILE A 42 -16.98 -18.31 6.66
C ILE A 42 -18.25 -19.14 6.65
N SER A 43 -18.46 -19.95 5.60
CA SER A 43 -19.64 -20.83 5.50
C SER A 43 -19.66 -21.91 6.57
N ALA A 44 -18.50 -22.47 6.94
CA ALA A 44 -18.40 -23.46 8.01
C ALA A 44 -18.83 -22.90 9.38
N PHE A 45 -18.61 -21.61 9.63
CA PHE A 45 -18.94 -20.96 10.90
C PHE A 45 -20.35 -20.33 10.91
N ILE A 46 -20.72 -19.62 9.83
CA ILE A 46 -22.00 -18.89 9.72
C ILE A 46 -23.12 -19.78 9.20
N GLY A 47 -22.81 -20.90 8.51
CA GLY A 47 -23.78 -21.75 7.83
C GLY A 47 -24.14 -21.32 6.42
N GLN A 48 -23.65 -20.18 5.97
CA GLN A 48 -23.86 -19.63 4.63
C GLN A 48 -22.75 -18.64 4.23
N GLY A 49 -22.75 -18.20 2.97
CA GLY A 49 -21.77 -17.25 2.47
C GLY A 49 -20.40 -17.88 2.19
N GLY A 50 -19.34 -17.08 2.25
CA GLY A 50 -17.97 -17.52 2.00
C GLY A 50 -17.66 -17.66 0.52
N GLY A 51 -17.38 -18.88 0.07
CA GLY A 51 -16.95 -19.15 -1.30
C GLY A 51 -15.66 -19.96 -1.33
N ARG A 52 -14.98 -19.94 -2.46
CA ARG A 52 -13.69 -20.62 -2.65
C ARG A 52 -12.54 -19.61 -2.61
N GLY A 53 -11.33 -20.14 -2.42
CA GLY A 53 -10.10 -19.34 -2.39
C GLY A 53 -9.86 -18.67 -1.04
N THR A 54 -8.92 -17.76 -1.05
CA THR A 54 -8.47 -17.04 0.15
C THR A 54 -8.64 -15.54 0.00
N ARG A 55 -8.49 -14.83 1.11
CA ARG A 55 -8.30 -13.38 1.12
C ARG A 55 -7.12 -13.01 2.02
N THR A 56 -6.43 -11.94 1.67
CA THR A 56 -5.46 -11.31 2.57
C THR A 56 -6.17 -10.59 3.70
N VAL A 57 -5.57 -10.63 4.88
CA VAL A 57 -6.12 -9.99 6.09
C VAL A 57 -5.02 -9.23 6.81
N ALA A 58 -5.21 -7.93 6.95
CA ALA A 58 -4.37 -7.10 7.81
C ALA A 58 -4.44 -7.62 9.26
N SER A 59 -3.29 -7.76 9.90
CA SER A 59 -3.16 -8.19 11.29
C SER A 59 -3.83 -7.20 12.24
N PHE A 60 -4.03 -7.60 13.50
CA PHE A 60 -4.68 -6.76 14.52
C PHE A 60 -3.98 -5.42 14.75
N ASP A 61 -2.71 -5.34 14.46
CA ASP A 61 -1.83 -4.19 14.63
C ASP A 61 -1.53 -3.46 13.30
N GLU A 62 -2.21 -3.83 12.23
CA GLU A 62 -2.18 -3.14 10.94
C GLU A 62 -3.43 -2.29 10.73
N ASP A 63 -3.25 -1.24 9.95
CA ASP A 63 -4.30 -0.42 9.35
C ASP A 63 -3.84 0.10 7.98
N THR A 64 -4.68 0.86 7.31
CA THR A 64 -4.37 1.39 5.97
C THR A 64 -3.12 2.27 5.95
N THR A 65 -2.84 2.98 7.04
CA THR A 65 -1.65 3.83 7.17
C THR A 65 -0.38 2.98 7.31
N THR A 66 -0.38 1.96 8.18
CA THR A 66 0.79 1.08 8.38
C THR A 66 1.10 0.26 7.14
N MET A 67 0.07 -0.29 6.47
CA MET A 67 0.24 -0.99 5.19
C MET A 67 0.78 -0.04 4.10
N GLY A 68 0.30 1.21 4.08
CA GLY A 68 0.81 2.26 3.18
C GLY A 68 2.28 2.58 3.41
N VAL A 69 2.76 2.58 4.67
CA VAL A 69 4.19 2.70 4.99
C VAL A 69 4.98 1.54 4.40
N GLU A 70 4.53 0.29 4.60
CA GLU A 70 5.24 -0.88 4.09
C GLU A 70 5.31 -0.91 2.55
N ALA A 71 4.21 -0.61 1.86
CA ALA A 71 4.21 -0.49 0.40
C ALA A 71 5.16 0.61 -0.09
N SER A 72 5.17 1.77 0.59
CA SER A 72 6.05 2.89 0.27
C SER A 72 7.52 2.55 0.46
N ARG A 73 7.86 1.83 1.55
CA ARG A 73 9.23 1.35 1.79
C ARG A 73 9.68 0.40 0.70
N LEU A 74 8.81 -0.50 0.23
CA LEU A 74 9.11 -1.40 -0.89
C LEU A 74 9.34 -0.62 -2.19
N ALA A 75 8.52 0.40 -2.48
CA ALA A 75 8.68 1.23 -3.66
C ALA A 75 9.98 2.05 -3.64
N LEU A 76 10.41 2.50 -2.47
CA LEU A 76 11.61 3.34 -2.32
C LEU A 76 12.91 2.54 -2.18
N ARG A 77 12.85 1.23 -1.89
CA ARG A 77 14.03 0.38 -1.86
C ARG A 77 14.65 0.26 -3.26
N GLY A 78 15.89 0.68 -3.37
CA GLY A 78 16.61 0.67 -4.65
C GLY A 78 16.27 1.84 -5.59
N SER A 79 15.45 2.80 -5.14
CA SER A 79 15.28 4.08 -5.83
C SER A 79 16.24 5.11 -5.26
N GLU A 80 16.99 5.77 -6.13
CA GLU A 80 17.83 6.92 -5.77
C GLU A 80 17.02 8.23 -5.67
N THR A 81 15.78 8.21 -6.20
CA THR A 81 14.91 9.39 -6.25
C THR A 81 14.04 9.46 -5.00
N ALA A 82 14.17 10.54 -4.24
CA ALA A 82 13.27 10.85 -3.13
C ALA A 82 11.96 11.46 -3.66
N PRO A 83 10.80 11.14 -3.07
CA PRO A 83 9.54 11.75 -3.47
C PRO A 83 9.49 13.24 -3.05
N GLU A 84 8.97 14.08 -3.94
CA GLU A 84 8.71 15.50 -3.70
C GLU A 84 7.28 15.76 -3.21
N ALA A 85 6.40 14.78 -3.27
CA ALA A 85 5.08 14.79 -2.63
C ALA A 85 4.59 13.37 -2.38
N VAL A 86 3.73 13.21 -1.35
CA VAL A 86 3.03 11.97 -1.02
C VAL A 86 1.52 12.20 -1.19
N LEU A 87 0.88 11.37 -2.01
CA LEU A 87 -0.57 11.35 -2.19
C LEU A 87 -1.09 9.99 -1.69
N PHE A 88 -1.84 9.99 -0.60
CA PHE A 88 -2.34 8.76 0.04
C PHE A 88 -3.84 8.61 -0.20
N SER A 89 -4.26 7.48 -0.75
CA SER A 89 -5.67 7.17 -1.00
C SER A 89 -6.14 5.92 -0.27
N THR A 90 -7.27 6.05 0.43
CA THR A 90 -7.96 4.96 1.13
C THR A 90 -9.45 5.27 1.30
N VAL A 91 -10.29 4.24 1.36
CA VAL A 91 -11.70 4.37 1.77
C VAL A 91 -11.92 4.05 3.26
N MET A 92 -10.85 3.67 3.97
CA MET A 92 -10.83 3.32 5.40
C MET A 92 -9.68 4.04 6.11
N PRO A 93 -9.72 5.38 6.21
CA PRO A 93 -8.65 6.13 6.87
C PRO A 93 -8.60 5.79 8.37
N ALA A 94 -7.40 5.75 8.94
CA ALA A 94 -7.20 5.57 10.38
C ALA A 94 -7.82 6.70 11.19
N TYR A 95 -7.81 7.91 10.66
CA TYR A 95 -8.47 9.11 11.20
C TYR A 95 -9.27 9.82 10.13
N ALA A 96 -10.52 10.17 10.45
CA ALA A 96 -11.39 10.92 9.55
C ALA A 96 -11.04 12.42 9.49
N ASP A 97 -10.56 12.99 10.61
CA ASP A 97 -10.26 14.43 10.77
C ASP A 97 -8.78 14.66 11.13
N LYS A 98 -7.89 13.96 10.45
CA LYS A 98 -6.44 14.16 10.52
C LYS A 98 -5.83 13.65 9.22
N THR A 99 -4.84 14.37 8.66
CA THR A 99 -4.10 13.89 7.51
C THR A 99 -3.31 12.62 7.86
N ASN A 100 -3.70 11.49 7.28
CA ASN A 100 -3.06 10.19 7.51
C ASN A 100 -1.72 10.07 6.78
N ALA A 101 -1.61 10.68 5.59
CA ALA A 101 -0.37 10.75 4.81
C ALA A 101 0.82 11.32 5.59
N THR A 102 0.59 12.18 6.61
CA THR A 102 1.67 12.72 7.45
C THR A 102 2.33 11.66 8.33
N THR A 103 1.63 10.58 8.68
CA THR A 103 2.21 9.44 9.40
C THR A 103 3.13 8.64 8.46
N ILE A 104 2.70 8.41 7.21
CA ILE A 104 3.52 7.77 6.17
C ILE A 104 4.78 8.61 5.92
N HIS A 105 4.61 9.92 5.71
CA HIS A 105 5.71 10.87 5.53
C HIS A 105 6.74 10.79 6.67
N ALA A 106 6.29 10.77 7.92
CA ALA A 106 7.16 10.70 9.09
C ALA A 106 7.89 9.34 9.20
N ALA A 107 7.20 8.22 8.90
CA ALA A 107 7.80 6.89 8.90
C ALA A 107 8.85 6.72 7.79
N LEU A 108 8.66 7.38 6.66
CA LEU A 108 9.62 7.44 5.55
C LEU A 108 10.75 8.46 5.77
N ARG A 109 10.73 9.22 6.86
CA ARG A 109 11.74 10.24 7.20
C ARG A 109 11.88 11.33 6.12
N LEU A 110 10.79 11.66 5.45
CA LEU A 110 10.83 12.67 4.41
C LEU A 110 11.07 14.07 4.99
N PRO A 111 11.78 14.96 4.27
CA PRO A 111 11.98 16.34 4.70
C PRO A 111 10.66 17.07 4.92
N GLY A 112 10.59 17.96 5.91
CA GLY A 112 9.37 18.71 6.23
C GLY A 112 8.84 19.61 5.11
N SER A 113 9.64 19.86 4.08
CA SER A 113 9.24 20.57 2.86
C SER A 113 8.46 19.71 1.86
N VAL A 114 8.48 18.38 2.01
CA VAL A 114 7.73 17.45 1.15
C VAL A 114 6.27 17.43 1.58
N PRO A 115 5.32 17.90 0.75
CA PRO A 115 3.90 17.88 1.08
C PRO A 115 3.33 16.45 1.11
N ALA A 116 2.36 16.23 2.01
CA ALA A 116 1.67 14.96 2.16
C ALA A 116 0.16 15.21 2.29
N PHE A 117 -0.64 14.60 1.42
CA PHE A 117 -2.08 14.81 1.33
C PHE A 117 -2.84 13.49 1.30
N ASP A 118 -4.00 13.48 1.93
CA ASP A 118 -4.98 12.41 1.78
C ASP A 118 -5.87 12.69 0.56
N MET A 119 -6.01 11.69 -0.29
CA MET A 119 -6.91 11.64 -1.43
C MET A 119 -8.03 10.66 -1.08
N GLY A 120 -9.02 11.14 -0.32
CA GLY A 120 -10.01 10.27 0.30
C GLY A 120 -11.30 10.18 -0.48
N SER A 121 -12.03 9.34 -0.09
CA SER A 121 -13.08 8.62 0.42
C SER A 121 -13.72 7.63 -0.55
N SER A 122 -13.35 7.55 -1.82
CA SER A 122 -13.85 6.55 -2.77
C SER A 122 -12.71 5.78 -3.43
N VAL A 123 -13.02 4.61 -3.98
CA VAL A 123 -12.05 3.81 -4.74
C VAL A 123 -11.49 4.62 -5.92
N ARG A 124 -12.31 5.45 -6.56
CA ARG A 124 -11.88 6.32 -7.68
C ARG A 124 -10.83 7.35 -7.26
N SER A 125 -10.77 7.74 -6.00
CA SER A 125 -9.74 8.68 -5.50
C SER A 125 -8.32 8.13 -5.69
N ALA A 126 -8.14 6.81 -5.70
CA ALA A 126 -6.85 6.19 -6.01
C ALA A 126 -6.43 6.46 -7.47
N ALA A 127 -7.36 6.31 -8.42
CA ALA A 127 -7.11 6.65 -9.82
C ALA A 127 -6.91 8.16 -10.00
N GLY A 128 -7.64 8.99 -9.24
CA GLY A 128 -7.44 10.44 -9.21
C GLY A 128 -6.05 10.84 -8.73
N ALA A 129 -5.54 10.20 -7.66
CA ALA A 129 -4.19 10.42 -7.17
C ALA A 129 -3.13 10.06 -8.23
N LEU A 130 -3.30 8.91 -8.90
CA LEU A 130 -2.42 8.48 -10.00
C LEU A 130 -2.45 9.49 -11.16
N ARG A 131 -3.64 9.91 -11.60
CA ARG A 131 -3.80 10.90 -12.67
C ARG A 131 -3.12 12.22 -12.36
N LEU A 132 -3.37 12.78 -11.17
CA LEU A 132 -2.76 14.03 -10.74
C LEU A 132 -1.23 13.90 -10.65
N GLY A 133 -0.74 12.77 -10.16
CA GLY A 133 0.68 12.48 -10.15
C GLY A 133 1.30 12.41 -11.55
N LEU A 134 0.63 11.75 -12.50
CA LEU A 134 1.11 11.63 -13.89
C LEU A 134 1.08 12.96 -14.65
N LEU A 135 0.11 13.83 -14.35
CA LEU A 135 -0.01 15.14 -14.98
C LEU A 135 0.84 16.24 -14.31
N SER A 136 1.49 15.95 -13.19
CA SER A 136 2.41 16.88 -12.50
C SER A 136 3.86 16.56 -12.86
N THR A 137 4.76 17.53 -12.64
CA THR A 137 6.21 17.37 -12.81
C THR A 137 6.88 16.91 -11.51
N GLY A 138 8.11 16.39 -11.60
CA GLY A 138 8.90 15.94 -10.47
C GLY A 138 8.41 14.60 -9.86
N SER A 139 9.05 14.13 -8.81
CA SER A 139 8.75 12.82 -8.25
C SER A 139 7.53 12.84 -7.31
N ARG A 140 6.60 11.91 -7.53
CA ARG A 140 5.35 11.78 -6.75
C ARG A 140 5.20 10.35 -6.25
N LEU A 141 5.04 10.19 -4.95
CA LEU A 141 4.72 8.90 -4.34
C LEU A 141 3.21 8.77 -4.19
N ILE A 142 2.62 7.91 -4.99
CA ILE A 142 1.19 7.58 -4.94
C ILE A 142 1.04 6.35 -4.06
N VAL A 143 0.41 6.51 -2.91
CA VAL A 143 0.19 5.42 -1.95
C VAL A 143 -1.29 5.10 -1.91
N THR A 144 -1.64 3.84 -2.13
CA THR A 144 -3.01 3.36 -2.07
C THR A 144 -3.09 2.20 -1.09
N SER A 145 -4.06 2.21 -0.19
CA SER A 145 -4.20 1.16 0.82
C SER A 145 -5.65 1.00 1.24
N ASP A 146 -6.10 -0.24 1.39
CA ASP A 146 -7.44 -0.46 1.89
C ASP A 146 -7.53 -1.70 2.77
N GLN A 147 -8.44 -1.62 3.75
CA GLN A 147 -8.83 -2.70 4.62
C GLN A 147 -10.32 -2.96 4.40
N ARG A 148 -10.64 -4.03 3.70
CA ARG A 148 -12.03 -4.28 3.29
C ARG A 148 -12.84 -4.98 4.38
N THR A 149 -13.94 -4.37 4.73
CA THR A 149 -14.85 -4.84 5.78
C THR A 149 -16.24 -5.11 5.19
N GLY A 150 -16.98 -6.01 5.83
CA GLY A 150 -18.37 -6.32 5.57
C GLY A 150 -18.98 -6.92 6.83
N LEU A 151 -20.30 -7.08 6.88
CA LEU A 151 -20.92 -7.82 7.98
C LEU A 151 -20.52 -9.29 7.90
N ALA A 152 -20.42 -9.96 9.05
CA ALA A 152 -20.08 -11.37 9.14
C ALA A 152 -20.97 -12.24 8.23
N GLY A 153 -20.35 -13.06 7.38
CA GLY A 153 -21.03 -13.91 6.39
C GLY A 153 -21.56 -13.19 5.16
N SER A 154 -21.30 -11.89 4.99
CA SER A 154 -21.73 -11.13 3.80
C SER A 154 -20.83 -11.42 2.58
N ALA A 155 -21.40 -11.13 1.40
CA ALA A 155 -20.64 -11.19 0.15
C ALA A 155 -19.44 -10.21 0.15
N ASP A 156 -19.59 -9.04 0.76
CA ASP A 156 -18.51 -8.05 0.90
C ASP A 156 -17.35 -8.55 1.75
N GLU A 157 -17.66 -9.23 2.87
CA GLU A 157 -16.63 -9.86 3.70
C GLU A 157 -15.90 -10.95 2.94
N ALA A 158 -16.64 -11.81 2.25
CA ALA A 158 -16.07 -12.91 1.49
C ALA A 158 -15.22 -12.43 0.29
N ALA A 159 -15.72 -11.46 -0.47
CA ALA A 159 -15.05 -10.95 -1.67
C ALA A 159 -13.90 -10.00 -1.35
N GLY A 160 -13.93 -9.30 -0.22
CA GLY A 160 -12.92 -8.31 0.16
C GLY A 160 -11.54 -8.91 0.44
N GLY A 161 -10.51 -8.08 0.36
CA GLY A 161 -9.14 -8.37 0.75
C GLY A 161 -8.45 -7.09 1.20
N ASP A 162 -7.36 -7.21 1.94
CA ASP A 162 -6.60 -6.08 2.45
C ASP A 162 -5.26 -6.01 1.73
N ALA A 163 -4.87 -4.84 1.27
CA ALA A 163 -3.58 -4.62 0.62
C ALA A 163 -3.20 -3.14 0.62
N ALA A 164 -1.94 -2.88 0.31
CA ALA A 164 -1.46 -1.56 -0.06
C ALA A 164 -0.54 -1.65 -1.27
N ALA A 165 -0.43 -0.54 -1.99
CA ALA A 165 0.53 -0.38 -3.06
C ALA A 165 1.07 1.05 -3.07
N ALA A 166 2.29 1.21 -3.56
CA ALA A 166 2.91 2.50 -3.78
C ALA A 166 3.56 2.53 -5.17
N LEU A 167 3.35 3.62 -5.90
CA LEU A 167 3.96 3.90 -7.19
C LEU A 167 4.79 5.17 -7.05
N LEU A 168 6.06 5.12 -7.35
CA LEU A 168 6.88 6.32 -7.50
C LEU A 168 6.85 6.73 -8.96
N LEU A 169 6.35 7.94 -9.19
CA LEU A 169 6.31 8.57 -10.49
C LEU A 169 7.48 9.52 -10.64
N GLY A 170 8.01 9.63 -11.83
CA GLY A 170 9.13 10.52 -12.14
C GLY A 170 9.28 10.73 -13.64
N ASP A 171 10.38 11.37 -14.00
CA ASP A 171 10.70 11.78 -15.35
C ASP A 171 12.06 11.20 -15.78
N GLY A 172 12.29 11.06 -17.08
CA GLY A 172 13.60 10.73 -17.68
C GLY A 172 13.92 9.23 -17.73
N ASP A 173 15.21 8.92 -17.77
CA ASP A 173 15.75 7.58 -18.09
C ASP A 173 15.44 6.50 -17.04
N SER A 174 15.08 6.91 -15.81
CA SER A 174 14.68 5.99 -14.75
C SER A 174 13.26 5.47 -14.87
N VAL A 175 12.48 5.96 -15.82
CA VAL A 175 11.11 5.52 -16.07
C VAL A 175 11.10 4.09 -16.59
N VAL A 176 10.49 3.17 -15.86
CA VAL A 176 10.34 1.74 -16.25
C VAL A 176 9.03 1.47 -16.98
N ALA A 177 8.03 2.34 -16.83
CA ALA A 177 6.78 2.32 -17.58
C ALA A 177 6.34 3.76 -17.90
N GLU A 178 6.46 4.14 -19.15
CA GLU A 178 6.08 5.46 -19.68
C GLU A 178 4.57 5.60 -19.74
N TYR A 179 4.06 6.74 -19.28
CA TYR A 179 2.65 7.11 -19.44
C TYR A 179 2.42 7.70 -20.82
N LEU A 180 1.65 7.01 -21.66
CA LEU A 180 1.35 7.46 -23.02
C LEU A 180 0.10 8.33 -23.10
N GLY A 181 -0.87 8.13 -22.20
CA GLY A 181 -2.12 8.86 -22.22
C GLY A 181 -3.19 8.23 -21.35
N GLY A 182 -4.29 8.92 -21.18
CA GLY A 182 -5.43 8.42 -20.41
C GLY A 182 -6.64 9.33 -20.49
N ALA A 183 -7.79 8.79 -20.10
CA ALA A 183 -9.06 9.48 -20.15
C ALA A 183 -9.97 9.10 -18.98
N SER A 184 -10.99 9.95 -18.73
CA SER A 184 -12.01 9.78 -17.71
C SER A 184 -13.39 9.75 -18.37
N ALA A 185 -14.29 8.92 -17.83
CA ALA A 185 -15.72 9.02 -18.06
C ALA A 185 -16.40 9.19 -16.70
N THR A 186 -16.94 10.37 -16.44
CA THR A 186 -17.60 10.70 -15.18
C THR A 186 -19.09 10.73 -15.37
N ASP A 187 -19.81 10.06 -14.46
CA ASP A 187 -21.28 10.08 -14.43
C ASP A 187 -21.74 10.01 -12.97
N GLU A 188 -22.95 10.52 -12.69
CA GLU A 188 -23.55 10.47 -11.35
C GLU A 188 -24.64 9.41 -11.30
N PHE A 189 -24.38 8.37 -10.48
CA PHE A 189 -25.34 7.31 -10.21
C PHE A 189 -25.05 6.66 -8.86
N VAL A 190 -26.10 6.13 -8.24
CA VAL A 190 -25.97 5.41 -6.97
C VAL A 190 -25.89 3.91 -7.26
N ASP A 191 -24.70 3.37 -7.18
CA ASP A 191 -24.44 1.91 -7.28
C ASP A 191 -24.13 1.31 -5.93
N ARG A 192 -23.03 1.77 -5.32
CA ARG A 192 -22.50 1.28 -4.05
C ARG A 192 -22.16 2.45 -3.14
N TRP A 193 -22.71 2.45 -1.94
CA TRP A 193 -22.49 3.54 -1.00
C TRP A 193 -22.36 3.05 0.43
N ARG A 194 -21.70 3.86 1.26
CA ARG A 194 -21.56 3.69 2.69
C ARG A 194 -21.43 5.04 3.36
N GLN A 195 -22.21 5.30 4.41
CA GLN A 195 -22.03 6.52 5.18
C GLN A 195 -20.79 6.43 6.09
N PRO A 196 -20.18 7.57 6.45
CA PRO A 196 -19.06 7.59 7.39
C PRO A 196 -19.41 6.88 8.71
N GLY A 197 -18.50 6.01 9.18
CA GLY A 197 -18.69 5.23 10.41
C GLY A 197 -19.46 3.91 10.23
N GLU A 198 -20.11 3.67 9.10
CA GLU A 198 -20.75 2.38 8.82
C GLU A 198 -19.72 1.31 8.40
N ILE A 199 -19.95 0.06 8.80
CA ILE A 199 -19.13 -1.09 8.38
C ILE A 199 -19.63 -1.65 7.05
N ARG A 200 -20.95 -1.59 6.82
CA ARG A 200 -21.62 -2.20 5.68
C ARG A 200 -21.76 -1.22 4.52
N SER A 201 -21.27 -1.59 3.34
CA SER A 201 -21.68 -0.97 2.08
C SER A 201 -23.03 -1.53 1.62
N LYS A 202 -23.86 -0.67 1.04
CA LYS A 202 -25.10 -1.02 0.36
C LYS A 202 -24.86 -1.01 -1.15
N VAL A 203 -25.57 -1.84 -1.87
CA VAL A 203 -25.53 -1.96 -3.33
C VAL A 203 -26.94 -1.80 -3.85
N TRP A 204 -27.12 -1.10 -4.98
CA TRP A 204 -28.43 -0.87 -5.57
C TRP A 204 -28.91 -2.10 -6.35
N ASP A 205 -28.31 -2.38 -7.50
CA ASP A 205 -28.68 -3.50 -8.37
C ASP A 205 -27.48 -3.93 -9.24
N ASP A 206 -27.16 -5.21 -9.23
CA ASP A 206 -25.97 -5.76 -9.92
C ASP A 206 -26.04 -5.61 -11.45
N LYS A 207 -27.23 -5.70 -12.04
CA LYS A 207 -27.40 -5.60 -13.50
C LYS A 207 -27.28 -4.15 -13.96
N PHE A 208 -27.87 -3.23 -13.21
CA PHE A 208 -27.72 -1.80 -13.44
C PHE A 208 -26.25 -1.40 -13.37
N SER A 209 -25.55 -1.82 -12.32
CA SER A 209 -24.13 -1.56 -12.11
C SER A 209 -23.29 -2.07 -13.27
N GLU A 210 -23.50 -3.32 -13.70
CA GLU A 210 -22.74 -3.91 -14.81
C GLU A 210 -22.93 -3.13 -16.12
N VAL A 211 -24.18 -2.81 -16.48
CA VAL A 211 -24.48 -2.08 -17.73
C VAL A 211 -23.83 -0.70 -17.72
N THR A 212 -23.96 0.03 -16.61
CA THR A 212 -23.42 1.39 -16.46
C THR A 212 -21.88 1.39 -16.49
N TYR A 213 -21.25 0.56 -15.67
CA TYR A 213 -19.80 0.52 -15.61
C TYR A 213 -19.14 0.02 -16.90
N VAL A 214 -19.74 -0.97 -17.56
CA VAL A 214 -19.19 -1.47 -18.83
C VAL A 214 -19.27 -0.39 -19.92
N ALA A 215 -20.32 0.42 -19.96
CA ALA A 215 -20.45 1.51 -20.91
C ALA A 215 -19.40 2.59 -20.66
N LEU A 216 -19.27 3.05 -19.39
CA LEU A 216 -18.28 4.07 -18.99
C LEU A 216 -16.85 3.60 -19.19
N GLY A 217 -16.55 2.35 -18.82
CA GLY A 217 -15.22 1.77 -18.99
C GLY A 217 -14.78 1.66 -20.45
N ARG A 218 -15.70 1.30 -21.34
CA ARG A 218 -15.45 1.28 -22.80
C ARG A 218 -15.17 2.68 -23.34
N SER A 219 -15.97 3.68 -22.92
CA SER A 219 -15.77 5.07 -23.34
C SER A 219 -14.40 5.57 -22.89
N ALA A 220 -14.10 5.48 -21.58
CA ALA A 220 -12.81 5.91 -21.04
C ALA A 220 -11.61 5.21 -21.69
N TYR A 221 -11.74 3.91 -21.99
CA TYR A 221 -10.68 3.15 -22.66
C TYR A 221 -10.46 3.63 -24.09
N ALA A 222 -11.53 3.82 -24.88
CA ALA A 222 -11.43 4.31 -26.25
C ALA A 222 -10.79 5.70 -26.30
N ASP A 223 -11.19 6.60 -25.41
CA ASP A 223 -10.64 7.96 -25.32
C ASP A 223 -9.17 7.94 -24.85
N ALA A 224 -8.79 7.00 -23.97
CA ALA A 224 -7.42 6.82 -23.52
C ALA A 224 -6.51 6.31 -24.66
N LEU A 225 -6.99 5.38 -25.49
CA LEU A 225 -6.27 4.94 -26.68
C LEU A 225 -6.06 6.09 -27.67
N ALA A 226 -7.10 6.89 -27.92
CA ALA A 226 -7.01 8.08 -28.75
C ALA A 226 -5.98 9.09 -28.20
N SER A 227 -6.00 9.32 -26.87
CA SER A 227 -5.02 10.19 -26.18
C SER A 227 -3.59 9.68 -26.29
N ALA A 228 -3.40 8.35 -26.29
CA ALA A 228 -2.11 7.69 -26.46
C ALA A 228 -1.67 7.53 -27.94
N GLY A 229 -2.54 7.85 -28.89
CA GLY A 229 -2.27 7.72 -30.33
C GLY A 229 -2.11 6.28 -30.81
N ILE A 230 -2.77 5.30 -30.15
CA ILE A 230 -2.68 3.86 -30.49
C ILE A 230 -4.05 3.24 -30.67
N ASN A 231 -4.09 2.05 -31.27
CA ASN A 231 -5.30 1.23 -31.40
C ASN A 231 -5.33 0.14 -30.32
N ALA A 232 -6.49 -0.50 -30.13
CA ALA A 232 -6.68 -1.54 -29.12
C ALA A 232 -5.83 -2.81 -29.37
N ASP A 233 -5.51 -3.12 -30.61
CA ASP A 233 -4.65 -4.24 -31.02
C ASP A 233 -3.17 -4.05 -30.65
N ALA A 234 -2.77 -2.81 -30.33
CA ALA A 234 -1.44 -2.49 -29.82
C ALA A 234 -1.34 -2.67 -28.29
N VAL A 235 -2.42 -3.05 -27.60
CA VAL A 235 -2.43 -3.27 -26.16
C VAL A 235 -2.13 -4.75 -25.86
N ASP A 236 -0.97 -5.02 -25.28
CA ASP A 236 -0.52 -6.37 -24.93
C ASP A 236 -1.29 -6.93 -23.72
N ALA A 237 -1.55 -6.10 -22.70
CA ALA A 237 -2.24 -6.51 -21.49
C ALA A 237 -3.20 -5.43 -20.96
N VAL A 238 -4.35 -5.87 -20.47
CA VAL A 238 -5.32 -4.98 -19.78
C VAL A 238 -5.56 -5.46 -18.36
N ALA A 239 -5.39 -4.56 -17.39
CA ALA A 239 -5.79 -4.71 -16.01
C ALA A 239 -7.10 -3.94 -15.78
N VAL A 240 -8.11 -4.60 -15.20
CA VAL A 240 -9.41 -4.00 -14.91
C VAL A 240 -9.68 -4.07 -13.41
N ALA A 241 -9.62 -2.94 -12.74
CA ALA A 241 -10.05 -2.79 -11.35
C ALA A 241 -11.53 -2.40 -11.32
N ALA A 242 -12.37 -3.27 -10.77
CA ALA A 242 -13.82 -3.11 -10.79
C ALA A 242 -14.44 -3.41 -9.41
N PRO A 243 -15.67 -2.92 -9.14
CA PRO A 243 -16.37 -3.20 -7.88
C PRO A 243 -16.60 -4.70 -7.62
N THR A 244 -16.76 -5.49 -8.69
CA THR A 244 -16.85 -6.96 -8.62
C THR A 244 -16.07 -7.61 -9.77
N ALA A 245 -15.59 -8.84 -9.57
CA ALA A 245 -14.90 -9.62 -10.61
C ALA A 245 -15.78 -9.82 -11.84
N ARG A 246 -17.11 -9.96 -11.67
CA ARG A 246 -18.07 -10.10 -12.76
C ARG A 246 -18.08 -8.87 -13.68
N ILE A 247 -18.15 -7.67 -13.12
CA ILE A 247 -18.11 -6.41 -13.88
C ILE A 247 -16.76 -6.28 -14.59
N GLY A 248 -15.67 -6.58 -13.89
CA GLY A 248 -14.31 -6.55 -14.46
C GLY A 248 -14.18 -7.46 -15.68
N SER A 249 -14.60 -8.72 -15.57
CA SER A 249 -14.57 -9.69 -16.67
C SER A 249 -15.47 -9.30 -17.83
N ALA A 250 -16.69 -8.76 -17.53
CA ALA A 250 -17.63 -8.30 -18.55
C ALA A 250 -17.07 -7.13 -19.36
N LEU A 251 -16.31 -6.23 -18.74
CA LEU A 251 -15.62 -5.15 -19.45
C LEU A 251 -14.41 -5.69 -20.20
N ALA A 252 -13.50 -6.43 -19.54
CA ALA A 252 -12.27 -6.90 -20.13
C ALA A 252 -12.48 -7.66 -21.45
N SER A 253 -13.52 -8.49 -21.53
CA SER A 253 -13.89 -9.23 -22.75
C SER A 253 -14.24 -8.35 -23.96
N LYS A 254 -14.42 -7.04 -23.77
CA LYS A 254 -14.85 -6.08 -24.81
C LYS A 254 -13.75 -5.08 -25.18
N LEU A 255 -12.56 -5.16 -24.57
CA LEU A 255 -11.51 -4.16 -24.74
C LEU A 255 -10.49 -4.53 -25.85
N GLY A 256 -10.49 -5.80 -26.30
CA GLY A 256 -9.65 -6.22 -27.45
C GLY A 256 -8.15 -6.37 -27.17
N ALA A 257 -7.72 -6.30 -25.91
CA ALA A 257 -6.31 -6.54 -25.55
C ALA A 257 -5.91 -8.01 -25.74
N ALA A 258 -4.61 -8.25 -26.03
CA ALA A 258 -4.10 -9.60 -26.25
C ALA A 258 -4.19 -10.48 -24.99
N LYS A 259 -4.04 -9.88 -23.81
CA LYS A 259 -4.10 -10.57 -22.51
C LYS A 259 -4.91 -9.77 -21.48
N VAL A 260 -5.71 -10.47 -20.69
CA VAL A 260 -6.34 -9.91 -19.48
C VAL A 260 -5.49 -10.28 -18.27
N VAL A 261 -5.09 -9.27 -17.49
CA VAL A 261 -4.32 -9.47 -16.24
C VAL A 261 -5.23 -10.13 -15.20
N ALA A 262 -4.71 -11.12 -14.49
CA ALA A 262 -5.45 -11.78 -13.41
C ALA A 262 -5.86 -10.77 -12.33
N ASP A 263 -7.13 -10.80 -11.93
CA ASP A 263 -7.71 -9.84 -10.97
C ASP A 263 -7.35 -10.11 -9.51
N LEU A 264 -6.67 -11.22 -9.23
CA LEU A 264 -6.21 -11.68 -7.92
C LEU A 264 -7.32 -11.88 -6.87
N THR A 265 -8.60 -11.81 -7.27
CA THR A 265 -9.72 -11.88 -6.33
C THR A 265 -9.85 -13.21 -5.62
N ASP A 266 -9.38 -14.32 -6.22
CA ASP A 266 -9.44 -15.66 -5.63
C ASP A 266 -8.36 -15.92 -4.56
N VAL A 267 -7.28 -15.14 -4.54
CA VAL A 267 -6.13 -15.35 -3.63
C VAL A 267 -5.90 -14.17 -2.68
N VAL A 268 -6.19 -12.95 -3.13
CA VAL A 268 -6.03 -11.71 -2.35
C VAL A 268 -7.38 -11.15 -1.91
N GLY A 269 -8.39 -11.18 -2.79
CA GLY A 269 -9.65 -10.48 -2.63
C GLY A 269 -9.67 -9.12 -3.33
N ALA A 270 -10.85 -8.49 -3.37
CA ALA A 270 -11.01 -7.12 -3.87
C ALA A 270 -10.45 -6.13 -2.86
N THR A 271 -9.40 -5.42 -3.21
CA THR A 271 -8.60 -4.58 -2.30
C THR A 271 -8.97 -3.08 -2.35
N GLY A 272 -10.16 -2.76 -2.85
CA GLY A 272 -10.70 -1.38 -2.84
C GLY A 272 -9.77 -0.36 -3.49
N ALA A 273 -9.40 0.70 -2.76
CA ALA A 273 -8.53 1.76 -3.26
C ALA A 273 -7.12 1.25 -3.66
N ALA A 274 -6.64 0.15 -3.07
CA ALA A 274 -5.36 -0.44 -3.45
C ALA A 274 -5.43 -1.24 -4.76
N GLN A 275 -6.61 -1.73 -5.16
CA GLN A 275 -6.76 -2.66 -6.27
C GLN A 275 -6.19 -2.14 -7.60
N PRO A 276 -6.45 -0.89 -8.04
CA PRO A 276 -5.87 -0.39 -9.29
C PRO A 276 -4.35 -0.49 -9.34
N SER A 277 -3.69 -0.06 -8.26
CA SER A 277 -2.22 -0.07 -8.18
C SER A 277 -1.68 -1.49 -8.04
N VAL A 278 -2.32 -2.37 -7.27
CA VAL A 278 -1.91 -3.79 -7.13
C VAL A 278 -2.00 -4.51 -8.49
N LEU A 279 -3.08 -4.31 -9.25
CA LEU A 279 -3.23 -4.93 -10.57
C LEU A 279 -2.25 -4.36 -11.61
N LEU A 280 -1.98 -3.06 -11.56
CA LEU A 280 -0.97 -2.46 -12.42
C LEU A 280 0.42 -3.00 -12.11
N ILE A 281 0.79 -3.11 -10.84
CA ILE A 281 2.06 -3.71 -10.40
C ILE A 281 2.13 -5.17 -10.85
N ASN A 282 1.06 -5.96 -10.66
CA ASN A 282 1.02 -7.34 -11.15
C ASN A 282 1.22 -7.44 -12.67
N ALA A 283 0.67 -6.50 -13.43
CA ALA A 283 0.89 -6.44 -14.87
C ALA A 283 2.36 -6.12 -15.20
N LEU A 284 2.95 -5.12 -14.53
CA LEU A 284 4.33 -4.68 -14.76
C LEU A 284 5.36 -5.74 -14.35
N GLU A 285 5.13 -6.48 -13.26
CA GLU A 285 6.01 -7.57 -12.81
C GLU A 285 6.03 -8.78 -13.76
N ASN A 286 5.01 -8.89 -14.62
CA ASN A 286 4.87 -9.94 -15.64
C ASN A 286 5.04 -9.43 -17.06
N ALA A 287 5.55 -8.21 -17.26
CA ALA A 287 5.73 -7.59 -18.55
C ALA A 287 7.17 -7.66 -19.03
N GLU A 288 7.32 -7.63 -20.35
CA GLU A 288 8.61 -7.46 -21.03
C GLU A 288 8.79 -6.00 -21.49
N PRO A 289 10.03 -5.52 -21.70
CA PRO A 289 10.27 -4.20 -22.29
C PRO A 289 9.57 -4.01 -23.63
N GLY A 290 8.96 -2.85 -23.83
CA GLY A 290 8.24 -2.47 -25.05
C GLY A 290 6.76 -2.84 -25.06
N GLN A 291 6.27 -3.59 -24.08
CA GLN A 291 4.85 -3.96 -23.99
C GLN A 291 3.98 -2.77 -23.56
N THR A 292 2.80 -2.71 -24.15
CA THR A 292 1.77 -1.70 -23.81
C THR A 292 0.75 -2.30 -22.85
N ILE A 293 0.57 -1.64 -21.70
CA ILE A 293 -0.33 -2.05 -20.63
C ILE A 293 -1.40 -0.99 -20.45
N ALA A 294 -2.66 -1.42 -20.46
CA ALA A 294 -3.78 -0.56 -20.09
C ALA A 294 -4.27 -0.90 -18.67
N LEU A 295 -4.53 0.13 -17.87
CA LEU A 295 -5.25 0.04 -16.60
C LEU A 295 -6.60 0.72 -16.76
N VAL A 296 -7.70 -0.01 -16.50
CA VAL A 296 -9.05 0.55 -16.45
C VAL A 296 -9.59 0.40 -15.04
N VAL A 297 -10.05 1.50 -14.46
CA VAL A 297 -10.56 1.58 -13.08
C VAL A 297 -12.02 1.98 -13.12
N LEU A 298 -12.89 1.17 -12.53
CA LEU A 298 -14.32 1.41 -12.39
C LEU A 298 -14.67 1.73 -10.94
N GLY A 299 -15.29 2.87 -10.73
CA GLY A 299 -15.75 3.34 -9.42
C GLY A 299 -16.32 4.76 -9.55
N ASP A 300 -17.63 4.91 -9.39
CA ASP A 300 -18.37 6.19 -9.58
C ASP A 300 -17.99 6.89 -10.90
N GLY A 301 -17.90 6.09 -11.97
CA GLY A 301 -17.35 6.46 -13.28
C GLY A 301 -16.26 5.50 -13.72
N ALA A 302 -15.42 5.92 -14.67
CA ALA A 302 -14.29 5.14 -15.16
C ALA A 302 -13.07 6.02 -15.41
N GLU A 303 -11.89 5.45 -15.17
CA GLU A 303 -10.58 6.01 -15.53
C GLU A 303 -9.84 4.99 -16.38
N ALA A 304 -9.12 5.43 -17.40
CA ALA A 304 -8.23 4.58 -18.18
C ALA A 304 -6.86 5.23 -18.33
N PHE A 305 -5.81 4.42 -18.24
CA PHE A 305 -4.42 4.81 -18.35
C PHE A 305 -3.70 3.85 -19.30
N ILE A 306 -2.86 4.38 -20.17
CA ILE A 306 -2.03 3.61 -21.09
C ILE A 306 -0.56 3.83 -20.73
N PHE A 307 0.15 2.72 -20.51
CA PHE A 307 1.58 2.72 -20.21
C PHE A 307 2.32 1.87 -21.25
N ARG A 308 3.57 2.22 -21.50
CA ARG A 308 4.51 1.39 -22.26
C ARG A 308 5.74 1.11 -21.42
N THR A 309 6.09 -0.14 -21.25
CA THR A 309 7.31 -0.55 -20.57
C THR A 309 8.53 -0.13 -21.37
N THR A 310 9.56 0.36 -20.67
CA THR A 310 10.79 0.85 -21.29
C THR A 310 11.89 -0.21 -21.19
N PRO A 311 13.03 -0.03 -21.88
CA PRO A 311 14.20 -0.89 -21.70
C PRO A 311 14.73 -0.95 -20.27
N ALA A 312 14.48 0.09 -19.45
CA ALA A 312 14.87 0.13 -18.03
C ALA A 312 14.22 -1.00 -17.21
N LEU A 313 13.04 -1.50 -17.61
CA LEU A 313 12.37 -2.62 -16.98
C LEU A 313 13.23 -3.90 -16.94
N ALA A 314 14.07 -4.13 -17.95
CA ALA A 314 14.93 -5.33 -18.01
C ALA A 314 15.88 -5.43 -16.80
N SER A 315 16.33 -4.30 -16.26
CA SER A 315 17.22 -4.22 -15.09
C SER A 315 16.49 -3.94 -13.78
N TYR A 316 15.23 -3.53 -13.83
CA TYR A 316 14.43 -3.26 -12.62
C TYR A 316 14.15 -4.54 -11.83
N ARG A 317 14.29 -4.46 -10.53
CA ARG A 317 13.98 -5.56 -9.60
C ARG A 317 13.12 -5.04 -8.46
N PRO A 318 11.85 -5.45 -8.36
CA PRO A 318 11.00 -5.08 -7.23
C PRO A 318 11.59 -5.65 -5.94
N ALA A 319 11.53 -4.89 -4.86
CA ALA A 319 12.08 -5.28 -3.57
C ALA A 319 11.42 -6.55 -2.99
N LYS A 320 10.15 -6.76 -3.30
CA LYS A 320 9.36 -7.94 -2.93
C LYS A 320 8.21 -8.14 -3.92
N PRO A 321 8.35 -9.01 -4.93
CA PRO A 321 7.33 -9.25 -5.94
C PRO A 321 6.00 -9.75 -5.34
N ILE A 322 4.89 -9.47 -6.04
CA ILE A 322 3.56 -9.98 -5.65
C ILE A 322 3.56 -11.52 -5.61
N ALA A 323 4.18 -12.18 -6.58
CA ALA A 323 4.26 -13.64 -6.65
C ALA A 323 4.89 -14.23 -5.38
N GLU A 324 6.02 -13.69 -4.92
CA GLU A 324 6.68 -14.11 -3.66
C GLU A 324 5.76 -13.93 -2.44
N GLN A 325 5.01 -12.83 -2.40
CA GLN A 325 4.08 -12.57 -1.29
C GLN A 325 2.85 -13.48 -1.33
N LEU A 326 2.46 -13.98 -2.50
CA LEU A 326 1.36 -14.95 -2.66
C LEU A 326 1.77 -16.35 -2.21
N GLU A 327 3.02 -16.76 -2.45
CA GLU A 327 3.58 -18.03 -1.98
C GLU A 327 3.74 -18.05 -0.46
N GLY A 328 3.98 -16.87 0.14
CA GLY A 328 4.10 -16.69 1.58
C GLY A 328 2.75 -16.52 2.28
N GLY A 329 2.80 -16.36 3.59
CA GLY A 329 1.64 -16.09 4.44
C GLY A 329 1.26 -17.25 5.33
N ALA A 330 0.41 -16.97 6.33
CA ALA A 330 -0.06 -17.96 7.28
C ALA A 330 -1.59 -17.93 7.41
N PRO A 331 -2.22 -19.07 7.65
CA PRO A 331 -3.66 -19.15 7.82
C PRO A 331 -4.14 -18.35 9.03
N LEU A 332 -5.32 -17.80 8.93
CA LEU A 332 -6.04 -17.12 10.02
C LEU A 332 -7.38 -17.79 10.24
N ALA A 333 -7.65 -18.20 11.49
CA ALA A 333 -8.96 -18.72 11.85
C ALA A 333 -10.04 -17.62 11.77
N TYR A 334 -11.23 -17.96 11.25
CA TYR A 334 -12.31 -16.99 11.03
C TYR A 334 -12.78 -16.31 12.33
N GLY A 335 -12.83 -17.02 13.45
CA GLY A 335 -13.16 -16.42 14.74
C GLY A 335 -12.16 -15.35 15.17
N ARG A 336 -10.85 -15.55 14.88
CA ARG A 336 -9.82 -14.53 15.14
C ARG A 336 -9.97 -13.34 14.21
N PHE A 337 -10.28 -13.55 12.93
CA PHE A 337 -10.62 -12.50 12.00
C PHE A 337 -11.77 -11.63 12.49
N LEU A 338 -12.87 -12.25 12.96
CA LEU A 338 -14.03 -11.51 13.50
C LEU A 338 -13.65 -10.69 14.74
N SER A 339 -12.81 -11.23 15.62
CA SER A 339 -12.31 -10.52 16.81
C SER A 339 -11.45 -9.31 16.40
N TRP A 340 -10.50 -9.48 15.47
CA TRP A 340 -9.64 -8.40 15.01
C TRP A 340 -10.40 -7.27 14.29
N ARG A 341 -11.54 -7.61 13.70
CA ARG A 341 -12.44 -6.64 13.06
C ARG A 341 -13.47 -6.02 14.03
N GLY A 342 -13.44 -6.40 15.32
CA GLY A 342 -14.40 -5.90 16.31
C GLY A 342 -15.83 -6.39 16.11
N MET A 343 -16.03 -7.48 15.34
CA MET A 343 -17.34 -8.06 15.07
C MET A 343 -17.81 -8.99 16.19
N ILE A 344 -16.90 -9.51 16.98
CA ILE A 344 -17.16 -10.24 18.21
C ILE A 344 -16.29 -9.69 19.32
N ASN A 345 -16.87 -9.64 20.53
CA ASN A 345 -16.16 -9.25 21.73
C ASN A 345 -15.52 -10.49 22.36
N VAL A 346 -14.23 -10.42 22.61
CA VAL A 346 -13.47 -11.44 23.31
C VAL A 346 -13.00 -10.84 24.62
N GLU A 347 -13.13 -11.58 25.73
CA GLU A 347 -12.65 -11.13 27.04
C GLU A 347 -11.15 -10.83 26.96
N PRO A 348 -10.70 -9.60 27.21
CA PRO A 348 -9.30 -9.27 27.18
C PRO A 348 -8.56 -9.85 28.39
N PRO A 349 -7.24 -10.03 28.31
CA PRO A 349 -6.44 -10.39 29.48
C PRO A 349 -6.65 -9.41 30.64
N ARG A 350 -6.65 -9.93 31.87
CA ARG A 350 -6.87 -9.11 33.11
C ARG A 350 -5.65 -8.27 33.47
N ARG A 351 -5.28 -7.38 32.58
CA ARG A 351 -4.21 -6.37 32.77
C ARG A 351 -4.80 -4.98 32.52
N PRO A 352 -4.21 -3.95 33.13
CA PRO A 352 -4.64 -2.58 32.83
C PRO A 352 -4.53 -2.28 31.33
N GLU A 353 -5.52 -1.58 30.79
CA GLU A 353 -5.46 -1.06 29.44
C GLU A 353 -4.30 -0.06 29.30
N PRO A 354 -3.68 0.01 28.11
CA PRO A 354 -2.62 0.98 27.87
C PRO A 354 -3.11 2.42 28.08
N ALA A 355 -2.27 3.24 28.71
CA ALA A 355 -2.57 4.65 28.87
C ALA A 355 -2.51 5.39 27.52
N ARG A 356 -3.31 6.44 27.38
CA ARG A 356 -3.33 7.30 26.20
C ARG A 356 -1.94 7.84 25.88
N PRO A 357 -1.47 7.74 24.61
CA PRO A 357 -0.19 8.32 24.21
C PRO A 357 -0.19 9.85 24.33
N SER A 358 0.90 10.43 24.80
CA SER A 358 1.07 11.88 24.83
C SER A 358 1.43 12.42 23.44
N GLY A 359 0.56 13.25 22.86
CA GLY A 359 0.82 13.89 21.56
C GLY A 359 2.07 14.78 21.57
N THR A 360 2.33 15.49 22.68
CA THR A 360 3.50 16.35 22.82
C THR A 360 4.80 15.54 22.94
N ALA A 361 4.79 14.39 23.62
CA ALA A 361 5.94 13.50 23.68
C ALA A 361 6.21 12.87 22.31
N ALA A 362 5.17 12.42 21.61
CA ALA A 362 5.28 11.87 20.26
C ALA A 362 5.87 12.88 19.26
N ALA A 363 5.44 14.16 19.35
CA ALA A 363 5.97 15.22 18.49
C ALA A 363 7.47 15.49 18.72
N ARG A 364 7.90 15.51 20.01
CA ARG A 364 9.32 15.69 20.34
C ARG A 364 10.22 14.52 19.96
N SER A 365 9.68 13.32 19.92
CA SER A 365 10.40 12.09 19.57
C SER A 365 10.03 11.57 18.17
N LYS A 366 9.60 12.46 17.27
CA LYS A 366 9.06 12.09 15.95
C LYS A 366 10.02 11.18 15.17
N ASP A 367 11.29 11.54 15.11
CA ASP A 367 12.28 10.81 14.31
C ASP A 367 12.56 9.41 14.89
N TRP A 368 12.60 9.27 16.21
CA TRP A 368 12.68 7.97 16.87
C TRP A 368 11.40 7.17 16.71
N LYS A 369 10.23 7.79 17.02
CA LYS A 369 8.95 7.09 17.08
C LYS A 369 8.45 6.62 15.71
N PHE A 370 8.51 7.49 14.73
CA PHE A 370 8.00 7.19 13.38
C PHE A 370 9.11 6.77 12.43
N GLY A 371 10.22 7.49 12.42
CA GLY A 371 11.33 7.23 11.51
C GLY A 371 12.29 6.12 11.96
N PHE A 372 12.18 5.63 13.20
CA PHE A 372 13.08 4.65 13.82
C PHE A 372 14.55 5.08 13.73
N VAL A 373 14.79 6.34 14.06
CA VAL A 373 16.13 6.92 14.02
C VAL A 373 16.76 6.88 15.40
N GLY A 374 17.79 6.05 15.57
CA GLY A 374 18.69 6.06 16.72
C GLY A 374 19.75 7.16 16.61
N SER A 375 20.78 7.09 17.43
CA SER A 375 21.97 7.93 17.30
C SER A 375 23.23 7.08 17.22
N ARG A 376 24.21 7.55 16.44
CA ARG A 376 25.53 6.95 16.31
C ARG A 376 26.57 7.91 16.88
N ASP A 377 27.42 7.45 17.81
CA ASP A 377 28.57 8.21 18.27
C ASP A 377 29.58 8.37 17.12
N THR A 378 29.94 9.61 16.83
CA THR A 378 30.84 9.93 15.69
C THR A 378 32.29 9.56 15.96
N VAL A 379 32.64 9.22 17.19
CA VAL A 379 34.04 8.89 17.61
C VAL A 379 34.29 7.37 17.61
N ASP A 380 33.39 6.59 18.23
CA ASP A 380 33.55 5.14 18.36
C ASP A 380 32.56 4.32 17.51
N GLY A 381 31.61 4.99 16.88
CA GLY A 381 30.60 4.35 16.00
C GLY A 381 29.48 3.59 16.72
N MET A 382 29.44 3.65 18.05
CA MET A 382 28.39 2.96 18.82
C MET A 382 27.02 3.51 18.53
N VAL A 383 26.04 2.61 18.30
CA VAL A 383 24.65 2.96 18.00
C VAL A 383 23.78 2.82 19.24
N PHE A 384 22.99 3.88 19.53
CA PHE A 384 22.07 3.93 20.65
C PHE A 384 20.61 3.87 20.16
N MET A 385 19.84 2.96 20.75
CA MET A 385 18.41 2.76 20.50
C MET A 385 17.69 2.57 21.85
N PRO A 386 16.90 3.54 22.32
CA PRO A 386 16.58 4.85 21.72
C PRO A 386 17.80 5.79 21.63
N PRO A 387 17.68 6.92 20.86
CA PRO A 387 18.79 7.82 20.64
C PRO A 387 19.30 8.44 21.96
N SER A 388 20.61 8.55 22.10
CA SER A 388 21.33 9.20 23.21
C SER A 388 22.06 10.44 22.71
N ARG A 389 22.28 11.40 23.62
CA ARG A 389 23.17 12.55 23.42
C ARG A 389 24.55 12.35 24.07
N VAL A 390 24.68 11.30 24.91
CA VAL A 390 25.86 11.03 25.71
C VAL A 390 26.48 9.71 25.27
N SER A 391 27.78 9.66 25.10
CA SER A 391 28.54 8.43 24.81
C SER A 391 28.38 7.38 25.91
N PHE A 392 28.67 6.12 25.58
CA PHE A 392 28.51 5.01 26.52
C PHE A 392 29.35 5.16 27.79
N ASP A 393 30.54 5.71 27.64
CA ASP A 393 31.47 5.98 28.76
C ASP A 393 31.16 7.26 29.54
N GLY A 394 30.17 8.06 29.11
CA GLY A 394 29.75 9.30 29.74
C GLY A 394 30.70 10.49 29.55
N THR A 395 31.75 10.33 28.74
CA THR A 395 32.81 11.35 28.59
C THR A 395 32.53 12.39 27.52
N ARG A 396 31.62 12.08 26.56
CA ARG A 396 31.29 12.95 25.42
C ARG A 396 29.79 13.25 25.38
N THR A 397 29.43 14.47 25.00
CA THR A 397 28.04 14.91 24.83
C THR A 397 27.90 15.58 23.49
N ASP A 398 26.77 15.32 22.81
CA ASP A 398 26.38 15.92 21.52
C ASP A 398 27.33 15.63 20.35
N GLN A 399 28.12 14.56 20.45
CA GLN A 399 28.92 14.04 19.34
C GLN A 399 28.23 12.84 18.69
N MET A 400 27.01 13.06 18.29
CA MET A 400 26.10 12.05 17.72
C MET A 400 25.57 12.46 16.34
N GLU A 401 25.45 11.49 15.46
CA GLU A 401 24.74 11.63 14.19
C GLU A 401 23.49 10.76 14.15
N PRO A 402 22.47 11.09 13.33
CA PRO A 402 21.29 10.25 13.14
C PRO A 402 21.65 8.86 12.58
N ALA A 403 21.11 7.81 13.19
CA ALA A 403 21.25 6.43 12.72
C ALA A 403 19.87 5.88 12.30
N PRO A 404 19.49 5.92 11.01
CA PRO A 404 18.25 5.32 10.52
C PRO A 404 18.30 3.79 10.61
N MET A 405 17.39 3.19 11.38
CA MET A 405 17.42 1.76 11.71
C MET A 405 16.26 0.95 11.11
N ALA A 406 15.29 1.61 10.45
CA ALA A 406 14.09 0.96 9.93
C ALA A 406 14.36 -0.15 8.90
N ASP A 407 15.44 -0.03 8.12
CA ASP A 407 15.83 -1.01 7.10
C ASP A 407 17.01 -1.90 7.52
N VAL A 408 17.48 -1.74 8.77
CA VAL A 408 18.55 -2.57 9.35
C VAL A 408 17.94 -3.85 9.92
N LYS A 409 18.46 -5.00 9.51
CA LYS A 409 18.06 -6.31 10.03
C LYS A 409 18.69 -6.53 11.40
N GLY A 410 18.10 -7.44 12.18
CA GLY A 410 18.64 -7.80 13.48
C GLY A 410 18.56 -9.30 13.76
N THR A 411 19.18 -9.68 14.88
CA THR A 411 19.20 -11.06 15.40
C THR A 411 18.59 -11.08 16.79
N ILE A 412 17.71 -12.05 17.06
CA ILE A 412 17.10 -12.25 18.37
C ILE A 412 18.18 -12.74 19.36
N ALA A 413 18.54 -11.91 20.34
CA ALA A 413 19.47 -12.26 21.41
C ALA A 413 18.78 -13.08 22.52
N THR A 414 17.56 -12.71 22.86
CA THR A 414 16.65 -13.42 23.79
C THR A 414 15.22 -13.00 23.56
N PHE A 415 14.26 -13.76 24.06
CA PHE A 415 12.86 -13.39 23.97
C PHE A 415 12.06 -13.93 25.16
N THR A 416 10.85 -13.37 25.33
CA THR A 416 9.84 -13.84 26.29
C THR A 416 8.48 -13.86 25.63
N VAL A 417 7.61 -14.75 26.12
CA VAL A 417 6.21 -14.90 25.65
C VAL A 417 5.29 -14.48 26.78
N ASP A 418 4.71 -13.28 26.66
CA ASP A 418 3.75 -12.75 27.64
C ASP A 418 2.32 -13.13 27.25
N ARG A 419 1.77 -14.10 28.00
CA ARG A 419 0.39 -14.58 27.81
C ARG A 419 -0.65 -13.74 28.57
N LEU A 420 -0.19 -12.81 29.39
CA LEU A 420 -1.04 -11.96 30.23
C LEU A 420 -1.10 -10.51 29.76
N ALA A 421 -0.29 -10.14 28.77
CA ALA A 421 -0.27 -8.79 28.22
C ALA A 421 -1.67 -8.41 27.65
N TYR A 422 -2.06 -7.17 27.85
CA TYR A 422 -3.25 -6.63 27.22
C TYR A 422 -3.04 -6.51 25.71
N SER A 423 -3.66 -7.39 24.95
CA SER A 423 -3.56 -7.44 23.49
C SER A 423 -4.82 -8.01 22.88
N PRO A 424 -5.28 -7.50 21.72
CA PRO A 424 -6.33 -8.16 20.92
C PRO A 424 -5.94 -9.53 20.38
N SER A 425 -4.65 -9.85 20.41
CA SER A 425 -4.10 -11.12 19.89
C SER A 425 -2.98 -11.67 20.79
N PRO A 426 -3.29 -12.09 22.02
CA PRO A 426 -2.32 -12.72 22.90
C PRO A 426 -1.89 -14.09 22.35
N PRO A 427 -0.64 -14.55 22.69
CA PRO A 427 0.37 -13.89 23.50
C PRO A 427 1.13 -12.80 22.73
N ILE A 428 1.72 -11.85 23.47
CA ILE A 428 2.75 -10.98 22.90
C ILE A 428 4.11 -11.66 23.03
N VAL A 429 4.87 -11.69 21.95
CA VAL A 429 6.27 -12.12 21.97
C VAL A 429 7.14 -10.86 21.99
N PHE A 430 7.96 -10.75 23.01
CA PHE A 430 8.88 -9.63 23.20
C PHE A 430 10.32 -10.14 23.07
N ALA A 431 11.06 -9.61 22.12
CA ALA A 431 12.43 -10.02 21.85
C ALA A 431 13.43 -8.88 22.09
N VAL A 432 14.60 -9.20 22.60
CA VAL A 432 15.76 -8.31 22.54
C VAL A 432 16.47 -8.58 21.23
N VAL A 433 16.60 -7.55 20.40
CA VAL A 433 17.17 -7.65 19.06
C VAL A 433 18.50 -6.89 19.02
N ASP A 434 19.53 -7.59 18.55
CA ASP A 434 20.83 -7.01 18.18
C ASP A 434 20.79 -6.66 16.70
N PHE A 435 20.97 -5.37 16.37
CA PHE A 435 20.92 -4.89 14.99
C PHE A 435 22.28 -5.01 14.31
N ASP A 436 22.27 -5.30 13.01
CA ASP A 436 23.48 -5.35 12.20
C ASP A 436 24.19 -3.99 12.21
N GLY A 437 25.50 -3.98 12.49
CA GLY A 437 26.26 -2.73 12.60
C GLY A 437 26.06 -1.97 13.90
N GLY A 438 25.38 -2.57 14.90
CA GLY A 438 25.24 -2.05 16.26
C GLY A 438 23.83 -1.59 16.62
N GLY A 439 23.64 -1.38 17.91
CA GLY A 439 22.33 -1.08 18.51
C GLY A 439 21.63 -2.33 19.03
N ARG A 440 20.98 -2.20 20.18
CA ARG A 440 20.17 -3.25 20.82
C ARG A 440 18.87 -2.64 21.33
N LEU A 441 17.74 -3.31 21.03
CA LEU A 441 16.44 -2.83 21.47
C LEU A 441 15.53 -4.00 21.86
N PRO A 442 14.84 -3.92 23.02
CA PRO A 442 13.68 -4.76 23.31
C PRO A 442 12.51 -4.34 22.42
N ILE A 443 11.93 -5.29 21.66
CA ILE A 443 10.89 -5.00 20.69
C ILE A 443 9.83 -6.10 20.64
N GLU A 444 8.59 -5.72 20.39
CA GLU A 444 7.50 -6.65 20.17
C GLU A 444 7.63 -7.28 18.77
N LEU A 445 7.42 -8.60 18.68
CA LEU A 445 7.33 -9.30 17.41
C LEU A 445 5.89 -9.37 16.92
N THR A 446 5.71 -9.37 15.61
CA THR A 446 4.41 -9.51 14.94
C THR A 446 4.47 -10.49 13.78
N ASP A 447 3.31 -10.88 13.26
CA ASP A 447 3.17 -11.85 12.16
C ASP A 447 3.89 -13.18 12.41
N THR A 448 3.99 -13.59 13.67
CA THR A 448 4.63 -14.85 14.08
C THR A 448 3.83 -15.52 15.19
N ASP A 449 3.92 -16.82 15.26
CA ASP A 449 3.45 -17.58 16.39
C ASP A 449 4.63 -17.84 17.37
N ALA A 450 4.33 -17.99 18.68
CA ALA A 450 5.37 -18.02 19.71
C ALA A 450 6.36 -19.19 19.57
N ASP A 451 5.92 -20.29 18.95
CA ASP A 451 6.70 -21.51 18.69
C ASP A 451 7.63 -21.38 17.47
N GLU A 452 7.42 -20.37 16.62
CA GLU A 452 8.33 -20.05 15.51
C GLU A 452 9.57 -19.25 15.96
N VAL A 453 9.52 -18.67 17.17
CA VAL A 453 10.56 -17.75 17.65
C VAL A 453 11.70 -18.50 18.32
N GLN A 454 12.94 -18.22 17.93
CA GLN A 454 14.12 -18.82 18.50
C GLN A 454 15.28 -17.79 18.66
N ILE A 455 16.15 -18.02 19.63
CA ILE A 455 17.39 -17.25 19.77
C ILE A 455 18.27 -17.47 18.52
N GLY A 456 18.85 -16.40 18.00
CA GLY A 456 19.58 -16.41 16.74
C GLY A 456 18.68 -16.21 15.50
N GLY A 457 17.36 -16.21 15.66
CA GLY A 457 16.43 -15.92 14.58
C GLY A 457 16.63 -14.52 14.00
N ARG A 458 16.48 -14.37 12.69
CA ARG A 458 16.65 -13.09 11.99
C ARG A 458 15.34 -12.35 11.90
N VAL A 459 15.39 -11.03 12.09
CA VAL A 459 14.23 -10.15 12.03
C VAL A 459 14.48 -8.94 11.15
N GLU A 460 13.40 -8.46 10.52
CA GLU A 460 13.32 -7.16 9.88
C GLU A 460 12.25 -6.32 10.56
N MET A 461 12.38 -4.99 10.45
CA MET A 461 11.46 -4.06 11.08
C MET A 461 10.26 -3.76 10.19
N THR A 462 9.10 -3.64 10.82
CA THR A 462 7.82 -3.29 10.19
C THR A 462 7.09 -2.25 11.03
N PHE A 463 6.45 -1.28 10.35
CA PHE A 463 5.73 -0.20 11.02
C PHE A 463 4.33 -0.66 11.43
N ARG A 464 3.98 -0.54 12.69
CA ARG A 464 2.74 -1.09 13.26
C ARG A 464 2.06 -0.15 14.26
N ARG A 465 0.83 -0.47 14.57
CA ARG A 465 0.08 0.11 15.68
C ARG A 465 0.25 -0.77 16.91
N LEU A 466 0.97 -0.30 17.94
CA LEU A 466 1.13 -1.06 19.18
C LEU A 466 -0.21 -1.26 19.90
N PHE A 467 -0.98 -0.18 20.01
CA PHE A 467 -2.32 -0.17 20.62
C PHE A 467 -3.08 1.10 20.24
N THR A 468 -4.36 1.15 20.58
CA THR A 468 -5.19 2.35 20.52
C THR A 468 -5.74 2.63 21.90
N ALA A 469 -5.61 3.86 22.37
CA ALA A 469 -6.19 4.29 23.64
C ALA A 469 -6.80 5.69 23.48
N ASP A 470 -8.02 5.86 23.95
CA ASP A 470 -8.80 7.11 23.82
C ASP A 470 -8.86 7.60 22.35
N GLY A 471 -9.04 6.68 21.41
CA GLY A 471 -9.08 6.96 19.96
C GLY A 471 -7.74 7.34 19.33
N ILE A 472 -6.64 7.36 20.09
CA ILE A 472 -5.30 7.69 19.59
C ILE A 472 -4.53 6.40 19.32
N HIS A 473 -4.11 6.22 18.06
CA HIS A 473 -3.24 5.11 17.66
C HIS A 473 -1.80 5.37 18.07
N ASN A 474 -1.22 4.43 18.80
CA ASN A 474 0.18 4.48 19.16
C ASN A 474 1.01 3.69 18.14
N TYR A 475 1.49 4.36 17.11
CA TYR A 475 2.35 3.75 16.09
C TYR A 475 3.78 3.64 16.59
N PHE A 476 4.41 2.52 16.25
CA PHE A 476 5.84 2.28 16.44
C PHE A 476 6.29 1.10 15.55
N TRP A 477 7.51 0.69 15.67
CA TRP A 477 8.11 -0.41 14.93
C TRP A 477 8.05 -1.70 15.73
N LYS A 478 7.75 -2.81 15.03
CA LYS A 478 7.83 -4.18 15.54
C LYS A 478 8.79 -5.00 14.69
N GLY A 479 9.30 -6.08 15.25
CA GLY A 479 10.07 -7.06 14.50
C GLY A 479 9.15 -8.10 13.86
N LYS A 480 9.47 -8.54 12.64
CA LYS A 480 8.89 -9.75 12.04
C LYS A 480 10.00 -10.70 11.61
N LEU A 481 9.77 -12.00 11.74
CA LEU A 481 10.75 -13.00 11.35
C LEU A 481 11.04 -12.93 9.84
N ILE A 482 12.32 -12.98 9.49
CA ILE A 482 12.75 -13.24 8.12
C ILE A 482 12.66 -14.75 7.91
N ARG A 483 11.72 -15.15 7.07
CA ARG A 483 11.55 -16.54 6.66
C ARG A 483 12.33 -16.77 5.38
N GLY A 484 13.11 -17.83 5.34
CA GLY A 484 13.90 -18.24 4.17
C GLY A 484 13.06 -18.86 3.09
#